data_ffdc9f8fbf0673cfc4efe2437ef1ef60
#
_entry.id   ffdc9f8fbf0673cfc4efe2437ef1ef60
#
_cell.length_a   1.000
_cell.length_b   1.000
_cell.length_c   1.000
_cell.angle_alpha   90.00
_cell.angle_beta   90.00
_cell.angle_gamma   90.00
#
_symmetry.space_group_name_H-M   'P 1'
#
loop_
_entity.id
_entity.type
_entity.pdbx_description
1 polymer ?
#
loop_
_entity_poly.entity_id
_entity_poly.type
_entity_poly.pdbx_seq_one_letter_code
_entity_poly.pdbx_strand_id
1 'polypeptide(L)'
;MNVSIVIPTPLRQYAGGQKTVKVSGVTVGQALDALTTTHPDLKRHLFGEDGRLRSFVNVYLGDEDVRHLRQSDTPLADGATLSIVPSVAGGNGLPSA
;
A
#
# COMPACT_ATOMS: atom_id res chain seq x y z
N MET A 1 -16.72 -0.86 3.45
CA MET A 1 -16.12 -2.10 3.97
C MET A 1 -14.86 -1.77 4.73
N ASN A 2 -14.64 -2.44 5.83
CA ASN A 2 -13.47 -2.19 6.67
C ASN A 2 -12.26 -2.93 6.12
N VAL A 3 -11.19 -2.19 5.89
CA VAL A 3 -9.95 -2.72 5.33
C VAL A 3 -8.80 -2.28 6.23
N SER A 4 -7.90 -3.20 6.56
CA SER A 4 -6.69 -2.90 7.30
C SER A 4 -5.53 -2.82 6.32
N ILE A 5 -4.70 -1.78 6.44
CA ILE A 5 -3.51 -1.63 5.61
C ILE A 5 -2.29 -1.67 6.53
N VAL A 6 -1.44 -2.65 6.32
CA VAL A 6 -0.19 -2.80 7.08
C VAL A 6 0.86 -1.89 6.45
N ILE A 7 1.44 -1.02 7.26
CA ILE A 7 2.42 -0.03 6.82
C ILE A 7 3.82 -0.55 7.14
N PRO A 8 4.73 -0.57 6.16
CA PRO A 8 6.10 -1.01 6.41
C PRO A 8 6.84 -0.02 7.32
N THR A 9 7.80 -0.53 8.06
CA THR A 9 8.55 0.27 9.04
C THR A 9 9.06 1.61 8.49
N PRO A 10 9.69 1.66 7.30
CA PRO A 10 10.22 2.92 6.79
C PRO A 10 9.16 3.99 6.50
N LEU A 11 7.91 3.57 6.31
CA LEU A 11 6.82 4.50 5.96
C LEU A 11 5.92 4.85 7.14
N ARG A 12 6.10 4.23 8.29
CA ARG A 12 5.23 4.46 9.46
C ARG A 12 5.26 5.90 9.94
N GLN A 13 6.38 6.58 9.81
CA GLN A 13 6.50 7.99 10.20
C GLN A 13 5.53 8.87 9.42
N TYR A 14 5.14 8.47 8.21
CA TYR A 14 4.18 9.19 7.37
C TYR A 14 2.74 8.78 7.63
N ALA A 15 2.54 7.79 8.47
CA ALA A 15 1.23 7.27 8.85
C ALA A 15 0.95 7.47 10.34
N GLY A 16 1.48 8.53 10.92
CA GLY A 16 1.32 8.83 12.34
C GLY A 16 1.98 7.81 13.26
N GLY A 17 3.00 7.10 12.78
CA GLY A 17 3.69 6.06 13.55
C GLY A 17 2.92 4.75 13.61
N GLN A 18 1.82 4.62 12.91
CA GLN A 18 0.95 3.44 13.00
C GLN A 18 1.50 2.28 12.17
N LYS A 19 1.45 1.09 12.75
CA LYS A 19 1.79 -0.14 12.06
C LYS A 19 0.69 -0.56 11.10
N THR A 20 -0.55 -0.33 11.47
CA THR A 20 -1.74 -0.68 10.68
C THR A 20 -2.70 0.48 10.69
N VAL A 21 -3.20 0.85 9.52
CA VAL A 21 -4.20 1.90 9.37
C VAL A 21 -5.48 1.26 8.85
N LYS A 22 -6.60 1.58 9.48
CA LYS A 22 -7.92 1.09 9.04
C LYS A 22 -8.57 2.13 8.15
N VAL A 23 -9.06 1.68 7.00
CA VAL A 23 -9.72 2.53 6.02
C VAL A 23 -10.99 1.84 5.52
N SER A 24 -11.79 2.57 4.77
CA SER A 24 -12.95 2.00 4.09
C SER A 24 -12.71 1.99 2.59
N GLY A 25 -13.16 0.93 1.93
CA GLY A 25 -13.08 0.84 0.48
C GLY A 25 -13.61 -0.50 0.00
N VAL A 26 -14.07 -0.54 -1.24
CA VAL A 26 -14.55 -1.78 -1.86
C VAL A 26 -13.56 -2.32 -2.89
N THR A 27 -12.55 -1.54 -3.21
CA THR A 27 -11.44 -1.97 -4.09
C THR A 27 -10.11 -1.54 -3.48
N VAL A 28 -9.03 -2.15 -3.96
CA VAL A 28 -7.67 -1.79 -3.56
C VAL A 28 -7.42 -0.29 -3.80
N GLY A 29 -7.83 0.21 -4.96
CA GLY A 29 -7.65 1.63 -5.28
C GLY A 29 -8.37 2.55 -4.32
N GLN A 30 -9.60 2.23 -3.95
CA GLN A 30 -10.35 3.03 -2.98
C GLN A 30 -9.71 3.00 -1.60
N ALA A 31 -9.22 1.83 -1.18
CA ALA A 31 -8.55 1.69 0.12
C ALA A 31 -7.26 2.52 0.16
N LEU A 32 -6.45 2.45 -0.89
CA LEU A 32 -5.22 3.23 -0.96
C LEU A 32 -5.49 4.73 -1.06
N ASP A 33 -6.54 5.11 -1.76
CA ASP A 33 -6.97 6.50 -1.86
C ASP A 33 -7.40 7.04 -0.49
N ALA A 34 -8.17 6.27 0.26
CA ALA A 34 -8.56 6.62 1.62
C ALA A 34 -7.34 6.76 2.53
N LEU A 35 -6.37 5.86 2.39
CA LEU A 35 -5.12 5.91 3.16
C LEU A 35 -4.37 7.22 2.88
N THR A 36 -4.18 7.57 1.61
CA THR A 36 -3.41 8.75 1.24
C THR A 36 -4.18 10.06 1.47
N THR A 37 -5.50 9.99 1.58
CA THR A 37 -6.31 11.14 1.98
C THR A 37 -6.12 11.42 3.47
N THR A 38 -6.07 10.38 4.29
CA THR A 38 -5.85 10.51 5.74
C THR A 38 -4.40 10.85 6.05
N HIS A 39 -3.46 10.29 5.30
CA HIS A 39 -2.03 10.51 5.47
C HIS A 39 -1.41 10.98 4.15
N PRO A 40 -1.55 12.27 3.81
CA PRO A 40 -1.11 12.77 2.50
C PRO A 40 0.36 12.59 2.20
N ASP A 41 1.21 12.55 3.24
CA ASP A 41 2.65 12.36 3.05
C ASP A 41 2.99 10.98 2.47
N LEU A 42 2.11 9.99 2.65
CA LEU A 42 2.31 8.68 2.05
C LEU A 42 2.15 8.69 0.55
N LYS A 43 1.37 9.61 0.01
CA LYS A 43 1.06 9.62 -1.42
C LYS A 43 2.31 9.65 -2.28
N ARG A 44 3.24 10.55 -1.98
CA ARG A 44 4.47 10.69 -2.77
C ARG A 44 5.41 9.49 -2.64
N HIS A 45 5.26 8.71 -1.56
CA HIS A 45 6.09 7.51 -1.34
C HIS A 45 5.49 6.28 -2.01
N LEU A 46 4.18 6.26 -2.22
CA LEU A 46 3.47 5.12 -2.80
C LEU A 46 3.20 5.31 -4.28
N PHE A 47 2.89 6.53 -4.69
CA PHE A 47 2.49 6.84 -6.06
C PHE A 47 3.49 7.75 -6.75
N GLY A 48 3.67 7.54 -8.04
CA GLY A 48 4.44 8.43 -8.88
C GLY A 48 3.61 9.62 -9.34
N GLU A 49 4.21 10.48 -10.15
CA GLU A 49 3.55 11.67 -10.70
C GLU A 49 2.37 11.31 -11.60
N ASP A 50 2.41 10.12 -12.20
CA ASP A 50 1.34 9.62 -13.06
C ASP A 50 0.15 9.06 -12.28
N GLY A 51 0.19 9.09 -10.94
CA GLY A 51 -0.87 8.57 -10.08
C GLY A 51 -0.87 7.07 -9.92
N ARG A 52 0.14 6.38 -10.43
CA ARG A 52 0.27 4.93 -10.30
C ARG A 52 1.23 4.56 -9.19
N LEU A 53 1.04 3.36 -8.62
CA LEU A 53 1.99 2.84 -7.65
C LEU A 53 3.40 2.80 -8.25
N ARG A 54 4.36 3.22 -7.45
CA ARG A 54 5.76 3.16 -7.88
C ARG A 54 6.15 1.71 -8.12
N SER A 55 7.04 1.46 -9.08
CA SER A 55 7.42 0.10 -9.48
C SER A 55 8.03 -0.72 -8.35
N PHE A 56 8.67 -0.06 -7.38
CA PHE A 56 9.28 -0.74 -6.24
C PHE A 56 8.32 -0.90 -5.05
N VAL A 57 7.08 -0.47 -5.18
CA VAL A 57 6.06 -0.64 -4.13
C VAL A 57 5.14 -1.78 -4.54
N ASN A 58 5.08 -2.79 -3.68
CA ASN A 58 4.18 -3.92 -3.87
C ASN A 58 3.06 -3.84 -2.85
N VAL A 59 1.85 -4.18 -3.27
CA VAL A 59 0.69 -4.27 -2.38
C VAL A 59 0.15 -5.68 -2.48
N TYR A 60 -0.02 -6.31 -1.33
CA TYR A 60 -0.52 -7.68 -1.24
C TYR A 60 -1.91 -7.68 -0.62
N LEU A 61 -2.82 -8.44 -1.21
CA LEU A 61 -4.09 -8.78 -0.61
C LEU A 61 -3.95 -10.20 -0.05
N GLY A 62 -3.83 -10.30 1.28
CA GLY A 62 -3.42 -11.55 1.88
C GLY A 62 -2.02 -11.91 1.38
N ASP A 63 -1.90 -13.04 0.70
CA ASP A 63 -0.63 -13.52 0.16
C ASP A 63 -0.44 -13.21 -1.33
N GLU A 64 -1.40 -12.54 -1.95
CA GLU A 64 -1.38 -12.28 -3.38
C GLU A 64 -0.96 -10.86 -3.70
N ASP A 65 0.04 -10.71 -4.58
CA ASP A 65 0.39 -9.41 -5.12
C ASP A 65 -0.78 -8.93 -5.99
N VAL A 66 -1.27 -7.71 -5.73
CA VAL A 66 -2.42 -7.19 -6.47
C VAL A 66 -2.13 -7.01 -7.96
N ARG A 67 -0.86 -6.96 -8.36
CA ARG A 67 -0.49 -6.91 -9.77
C ARG A 67 -0.85 -8.19 -10.51
N HIS A 68 -0.92 -9.31 -9.79
CA HIS A 68 -1.36 -10.60 -10.35
C HIS A 68 -2.88 -10.74 -10.28
N LEU A 69 -3.57 -9.76 -9.73
CA LEU A 69 -5.02 -9.70 -9.67
C LEU A 69 -5.50 -8.57 -10.60
N ARG A 70 -6.39 -7.73 -10.14
CA ARG A 70 -6.92 -6.63 -10.94
C ARG A 70 -6.32 -5.27 -10.57
N GLN A 71 -5.19 -5.29 -9.87
CA GLN A 71 -4.53 -4.07 -9.41
C GLN A 71 -5.50 -3.19 -8.60
N SER A 72 -5.66 -1.92 -8.98
CA SER A 72 -6.57 -1.02 -8.25
C SER A 72 -8.03 -1.46 -8.29
N ASP A 73 -8.44 -2.22 -9.29
CA ASP A 73 -9.81 -2.70 -9.42
C ASP A 73 -10.08 -3.98 -8.65
N THR A 74 -9.07 -4.52 -7.97
CA THR A 74 -9.24 -5.73 -7.17
C THR A 74 -10.28 -5.51 -6.08
N PRO A 75 -11.36 -6.31 -6.06
CA PRO A 75 -12.41 -6.13 -5.04
C PRO A 75 -11.93 -6.61 -3.67
N LEU A 76 -12.42 -5.92 -2.64
CA LEU A 76 -12.08 -6.24 -1.25
C LEU A 76 -13.34 -6.70 -0.51
N ALA A 77 -13.15 -7.70 0.34
CA ALA A 77 -14.19 -8.11 1.28
C ALA A 77 -14.03 -7.31 2.58
N ASP A 78 -15.11 -7.25 3.37
CA ASP A 78 -15.05 -6.66 4.69
C ASP A 78 -14.04 -7.43 5.56
N GLY A 79 -13.17 -6.69 6.23
CA GLY A 79 -12.10 -7.31 7.03
C GLY A 79 -10.84 -7.66 6.26
N ALA A 80 -10.78 -7.33 4.97
CA ALA A 80 -9.59 -7.59 4.17
C ALA A 80 -8.36 -6.88 4.72
N THR A 81 -7.20 -7.47 4.53
CA THR A 81 -5.92 -6.89 4.92
C THR A 81 -5.05 -6.69 3.69
N LEU A 82 -4.61 -5.45 3.50
CA LEU A 82 -3.62 -5.11 2.48
C LEU A 82 -2.28 -4.90 3.16
N SER A 83 -1.21 -5.38 2.55
CA SER A 83 0.15 -5.15 3.05
C SER A 83 0.94 -4.39 2.01
N ILE A 84 1.56 -3.30 2.43
CA ILE A 84 2.44 -2.51 1.58
C ILE A 84 3.86 -3.02 1.82
N VAL A 85 4.52 -3.49 0.76
CA VAL A 85 5.87 -4.05 0.84
C VAL A 85 6.74 -3.32 -0.18
N PRO A 86 7.61 -2.42 0.25
CA PRO A 86 8.54 -1.78 -0.66
C PRO A 86 9.65 -2.78 -1.04
N SER A 87 9.97 -2.85 -2.33
CA SER A 87 11.09 -3.63 -2.80
C SER A 87 12.33 -2.76 -2.79
N VAL A 88 13.43 -3.31 -2.30
CA VAL A 88 14.73 -2.65 -2.44
C VAL A 88 15.31 -3.13 -3.76
N ALA A 89 15.35 -2.24 -4.69
CA ALA A 89 15.88 -2.60 -6.00
C ALA A 89 17.37 -2.84 -5.91
N GLY A 90 17.70 -3.90 -6.29
CA GLY A 90 19.07 -4.30 -6.38
C GLY A 90 19.89 -4.03 -5.21
N GLY A 91 19.40 -4.06 -5.39
CA GLY A 91 19.72 -4.03 -4.82
C GLY A 91 19.69 -3.92 -3.96
N ASN A 92 19.71 -4.10 -4.00
CA ASN A 92 19.48 -3.84 -3.27
C ASN A 92 19.20 -3.65 -2.52
N GLY A 93 19.62 -3.96 -2.66
CA GLY A 93 19.30 -3.62 -2.07
C GLY A 93 19.34 -3.68 -1.37
N LEU A 94 19.81 -4.16 -1.36
CA LEU A 94 19.79 -4.09 -0.89
C LEU A 94 20.20 -3.93 -0.44
N PRO A 95 20.49 -3.93 -0.31
CA PRO A 95 20.70 -3.69 0.09
C PRO A 95 20.97 -3.60 0.27
N SER A 96 21.34 -3.76 0.10
CA SER A 96 21.37 -3.35 0.18
C SER A 96 21.32 -3.24 0.36
N ALA A 97 21.69 -3.60 0.23
CA ALA A 97 21.52 -3.30 0.33
C ALA A 97 21.53 -3.22 0.43
#